data_d2ee744c0bcda1f553452cdee74a7feb
#
_entry.id   d2ee744c0bcda1f553452cdee74a7feb
#
_cell.length_a   1.000
_cell.length_b   1.000
_cell.length_c   1.000
_cell.angle_alpha   90.00
_cell.angle_beta   90.00
_cell.angle_gamma   90.00
#
_symmetry.space_group_name_H-M   'P 1'
#
loop_
_entity.id
_entity.type
_entity.pdbx_description
1 polymer ?
#
loop_
_entity_poly.entity_id
_entity_poly.type
_entity_poly.pdbx_seq_one_letter_code
_entity_poly.pdbx_strand_id
1 'polypeptide(L)'
;EFGYMTDLTLEGSQDAIRIFSKTERISKFQVTQGRLPEKEDELALADFWKDRYQIGQVIHLSQKNGSNSQLKRESYTITGFIHSPDIFSKTDMGSSASGNGNLAAYGVVTEENFKSSVYTIARLRFASLTDVNPFSSDYEKKLEEEEETLKELVADNGQVRLEKMKKDAQESLDEGKKQLDEAETNLTAGKKRLQEIETRLQAQENQVSQLPEPQKSQASSQLEEAKKQ
;
A
#
# COMPACT_ATOMS: atom_id res chain seq x y z
N GLU A 1 0.79 1.11 21.31
CA GLU A 1 1.65 0.95 20.14
C GLU A 1 0.82 0.52 18.94
N PHE A 2 0.95 1.25 17.85
CA PHE A 2 0.29 0.93 16.59
C PHE A 2 1.21 0.03 15.74
N GLY A 3 0.62 -0.74 14.85
CA GLY A 3 1.34 -1.62 13.95
C GLY A 3 0.47 -2.12 12.81
N TYR A 4 1.02 -3.02 12.03
CA TYR A 4 0.35 -3.64 10.90
C TYR A 4 0.21 -5.15 11.12
N MET A 5 -0.85 -5.68 10.54
CA MET A 5 -1.14 -7.11 10.52
C MET A 5 -1.88 -7.45 9.22
N THR A 6 -1.48 -8.52 8.57
CA THR A 6 -2.17 -9.05 7.39
C THR A 6 -2.06 -10.57 7.36
N ASP A 7 -3.07 -11.23 6.82
CA ASP A 7 -3.06 -12.67 6.61
C ASP A 7 -2.76 -12.98 5.14
N LEU A 8 -1.77 -13.83 4.91
CA LEU A 8 -1.30 -14.27 3.60
C LEU A 8 -1.34 -15.78 3.51
N THR A 9 -1.15 -16.33 2.33
CA THR A 9 -1.05 -17.77 2.09
C THR A 9 0.37 -18.12 1.70
N LEU A 10 0.91 -19.20 2.21
CA LEU A 10 2.17 -19.76 1.76
C LEU A 10 2.00 -20.30 0.34
N GLU A 11 2.89 -19.90 -0.58
CA GLU A 11 2.83 -20.36 -1.96
C GLU A 11 2.90 -21.89 -2.05
N GLY A 12 2.06 -22.48 -2.90
CA GLY A 12 1.97 -23.93 -3.07
C GLY A 12 1.24 -24.67 -1.94
N SER A 13 0.67 -23.96 -0.98
CA SER A 13 -0.15 -24.55 0.10
C SER A 13 -1.44 -23.78 0.35
N GLN A 14 -2.28 -24.30 1.27
CA GLN A 14 -3.45 -23.60 1.80
C GLN A 14 -3.19 -23.05 3.22
N ASP A 15 -1.92 -23.07 3.65
CA ASP A 15 -1.54 -22.61 4.98
C ASP A 15 -1.63 -21.08 5.04
N ALA A 16 -2.51 -20.55 5.87
CA ALA A 16 -2.60 -19.11 6.14
C ALA A 16 -1.57 -18.71 7.19
N ILE A 17 -0.83 -17.65 6.91
CA ILE A 17 0.19 -17.09 7.79
C ILE A 17 -0.20 -15.66 8.13
N ARG A 18 -0.26 -15.34 9.42
CA ARG A 18 -0.44 -13.97 9.91
C ARG A 18 0.91 -13.26 10.01
N ILE A 19 1.07 -12.20 9.26
CA ILE A 19 2.28 -11.38 9.25
C ILE A 19 2.03 -10.10 10.06
N PHE A 20 2.87 -9.89 11.05
CA PHE A 20 2.88 -8.69 11.88
C PHE A 20 4.04 -7.78 11.50
N SER A 21 3.87 -6.48 11.72
CA SER A 21 5.01 -5.57 11.82
C SER A 21 5.75 -5.82 13.14
N LYS A 22 7.08 -5.62 13.11
CA LYS A 22 7.92 -5.67 14.31
C LYS A 22 7.40 -4.71 15.38
N THR A 23 7.42 -5.16 16.64
CA THR A 23 7.03 -4.36 17.80
C THR A 23 8.27 -3.95 18.63
N GLU A 24 8.21 -2.75 19.20
CA GLU A 24 9.31 -2.17 19.96
C GLU A 24 9.06 -2.14 21.48
N ARG A 25 7.81 -1.94 21.89
CA ARG A 25 7.46 -1.69 23.31
C ARG A 25 6.45 -2.67 23.88
N ILE A 26 5.36 -2.95 23.18
CA ILE A 26 4.26 -3.79 23.64
C ILE A 26 4.21 -5.06 22.79
N SER A 27 3.93 -6.21 23.43
CA SER A 27 3.84 -7.50 22.74
C SER A 27 5.11 -7.85 21.96
N LYS A 28 6.28 -7.70 22.60
CA LYS A 28 7.57 -7.98 21.95
C LYS A 28 7.70 -9.46 21.61
N PHE A 29 8.09 -9.73 20.38
CA PHE A 29 8.38 -11.08 19.92
C PHE A 29 9.65 -11.61 20.59
N GLN A 30 9.59 -12.81 21.14
CA GLN A 30 10.73 -13.48 21.73
C GLN A 30 11.47 -14.30 20.66
N VAL A 31 12.72 -13.95 20.39
CA VAL A 31 13.57 -14.73 19.48
C VAL A 31 14.01 -16.02 20.17
N THR A 32 13.78 -17.16 19.53
CA THR A 32 14.23 -18.47 20.00
C THR A 32 15.46 -18.96 19.26
N GLN A 33 15.59 -18.56 17.97
CA GLN A 33 16.76 -18.85 17.15
C GLN A 33 16.95 -17.74 16.10
N GLY A 34 18.20 -17.39 15.80
CA GLY A 34 18.52 -16.33 14.83
C GLY A 34 18.25 -14.92 15.35
N ARG A 35 17.61 -14.10 14.56
CA ARG A 35 17.28 -12.70 14.89
C ARG A 35 15.96 -12.24 14.30
N LEU A 36 15.44 -11.12 14.76
CA LEU A 36 14.33 -10.40 14.12
C LEU A 36 14.78 -9.78 12.79
N PRO A 37 13.82 -9.53 11.87
CA PRO A 37 14.10 -8.87 10.60
C PRO A 37 14.59 -7.43 10.80
N GLU A 38 15.56 -7.03 9.99
CA GLU A 38 16.15 -5.69 9.94
C GLU A 38 16.01 -5.06 8.54
N LYS A 39 15.80 -5.90 7.52
CA LYS A 39 15.65 -5.49 6.12
C LYS A 39 14.27 -5.84 5.60
N GLU A 40 13.86 -5.18 4.52
CA GLU A 40 12.54 -5.39 3.89
C GLU A 40 12.35 -6.80 3.29
N ASP A 41 13.42 -7.54 2.99
CA ASP A 41 13.37 -8.89 2.43
C ASP A 41 13.54 -9.99 3.49
N GLU A 42 13.47 -9.63 4.77
CA GLU A 42 13.67 -10.53 5.89
C GLU A 42 12.36 -10.82 6.63
N LEU A 43 12.26 -12.03 7.16
CA LEU A 43 11.13 -12.53 7.94
C LEU A 43 11.62 -13.37 9.11
N ALA A 44 11.03 -13.21 10.28
CA ALA A 44 11.12 -14.19 11.36
C ALA A 44 9.81 -14.98 11.46
N LEU A 45 9.89 -16.32 11.55
CA LEU A 45 8.76 -17.24 11.57
C LEU A 45 8.47 -17.77 12.97
N ALA A 46 7.25 -18.29 13.16
CA ALA A 46 6.86 -19.01 14.36
C ALA A 46 7.81 -20.17 14.68
N ASP A 47 8.26 -20.28 15.93
CA ASP A 47 9.25 -21.26 16.40
C ASP A 47 8.89 -22.71 16.08
N PHE A 48 7.61 -23.07 16.13
CA PHE A 48 7.17 -24.43 15.83
C PHE A 48 7.28 -24.84 14.35
N TRP A 49 7.71 -23.93 13.47
CA TRP A 49 8.06 -24.23 12.08
C TRP A 49 9.56 -24.41 11.84
N LYS A 50 10.42 -24.34 12.87
CA LYS A 50 11.88 -24.53 12.79
C LYS A 50 12.31 -25.91 12.28
N ASP A 51 11.45 -26.94 12.45
CA ASP A 51 11.72 -28.28 11.91
C ASP A 51 11.34 -28.39 10.43
N ARG A 52 10.54 -27.47 9.91
CA ARG A 52 10.08 -27.41 8.51
C ARG A 52 10.92 -26.47 7.66
N TYR A 53 11.48 -25.42 8.25
CA TYR A 53 12.24 -24.37 7.56
C TYR A 53 13.57 -24.11 8.25
N GLN A 54 14.51 -23.51 7.49
CA GLN A 54 15.84 -23.16 8.00
C GLN A 54 16.10 -21.65 7.85
N ILE A 55 16.94 -21.11 8.74
CA ILE A 55 17.45 -19.72 8.60
C ILE A 55 18.24 -19.63 7.29
N GLY A 56 18.01 -18.55 6.53
CA GLY A 56 18.55 -18.34 5.20
C GLY A 56 17.70 -18.90 4.06
N GLN A 57 16.69 -19.73 4.36
CA GLN A 57 15.76 -20.21 3.35
C GLN A 57 14.81 -19.09 2.91
N VAL A 58 14.49 -19.06 1.61
CA VAL A 58 13.49 -18.13 1.05
C VAL A 58 12.13 -18.80 1.04
N ILE A 59 11.12 -18.07 1.49
CA ILE A 59 9.70 -18.44 1.37
C ILE A 59 8.94 -17.42 0.55
N HIS A 60 7.87 -17.87 -0.10
CA HIS A 60 6.99 -17.04 -0.89
C HIS A 60 5.61 -16.96 -0.26
N LEU A 61 5.12 -15.74 -0.08
CA LEU A 61 3.82 -15.44 0.49
C LEU A 61 2.95 -14.78 -0.57
N SER A 62 1.74 -15.26 -0.74
CA SER A 62 0.79 -14.73 -1.73
C SER A 62 -0.52 -14.32 -1.08
N GLN A 63 -1.20 -13.37 -1.69
CA GLN A 63 -2.57 -13.02 -1.35
C GLN A 63 -3.52 -13.72 -2.31
N LYS A 64 -4.52 -14.40 -1.77
CA LYS A 64 -5.54 -15.11 -2.57
C LYS A 64 -6.35 -14.08 -3.39
N ASN A 65 -6.61 -14.39 -4.66
CA ASN A 65 -7.54 -13.67 -5.56
C ASN A 65 -7.10 -12.36 -6.18
N GLY A 66 -5.80 -12.13 -6.44
CA GLY A 66 -5.38 -10.96 -7.22
C GLY A 66 -5.67 -9.60 -6.55
N SER A 67 -6.08 -9.59 -5.29
CA SER A 67 -6.13 -8.38 -4.48
C SER A 67 -4.70 -7.88 -4.26
N ASN A 68 -4.48 -6.57 -4.36
CA ASN A 68 -3.17 -5.98 -4.12
C ASN A 68 -2.63 -6.44 -2.78
N SER A 69 -1.50 -7.16 -2.79
CA SER A 69 -0.80 -7.55 -1.57
C SER A 69 -0.58 -6.32 -0.68
N GLN A 70 -0.91 -6.45 0.59
CA GLN A 70 -0.65 -5.39 1.57
C GLN A 70 0.83 -5.25 1.89
N LEU A 71 1.64 -6.26 1.53
CA LEU A 71 3.08 -6.21 1.62
C LEU A 71 3.71 -5.79 0.29
N LYS A 72 4.84 -5.09 0.36
CA LYS A 72 5.62 -4.65 -0.80
C LYS A 72 6.29 -5.82 -1.54
N ARG A 73 6.58 -6.90 -0.81
CA ARG A 73 7.28 -8.09 -1.30
C ARG A 73 6.44 -9.35 -1.13
N GLU A 74 6.73 -10.32 -1.95
CA GLU A 74 6.14 -11.66 -1.89
C GLU A 74 7.16 -12.72 -1.46
N SER A 75 8.46 -12.41 -1.51
CA SER A 75 9.56 -13.32 -1.18
C SER A 75 10.34 -12.78 0.01
N TYR A 76 10.61 -13.66 0.98
CA TYR A 76 11.30 -13.31 2.21
C TYR A 76 12.34 -14.36 2.59
N THR A 77 13.50 -13.90 3.06
CA THR A 77 14.54 -14.74 3.67
C THR A 77 14.27 -14.90 5.16
N ILE A 78 14.21 -16.12 5.64
CA ILE A 78 14.02 -16.42 7.06
C ILE A 78 15.29 -16.04 7.82
N THR A 79 15.16 -15.14 8.81
CA THR A 79 16.28 -14.68 9.64
C THR A 79 16.25 -15.24 11.06
N GLY A 80 15.11 -15.77 11.49
CA GLY A 80 14.97 -16.35 12.81
C GLY A 80 13.62 -17.00 13.06
N PHE A 81 13.53 -17.58 14.24
CA PHE A 81 12.30 -18.18 14.77
C PHE A 81 11.91 -17.48 16.07
N ILE A 82 10.60 -17.32 16.27
CA ILE A 82 10.03 -16.48 17.32
C ILE A 82 8.82 -17.10 18.01
N HIS A 83 8.60 -16.68 19.26
CA HIS A 83 7.31 -16.76 19.92
C HIS A 83 6.59 -15.43 19.87
N SER A 84 5.29 -15.46 19.60
CA SER A 84 4.41 -14.30 19.66
C SER A 84 3.70 -14.27 21.02
N PRO A 85 3.63 -13.11 21.70
CA PRO A 85 2.80 -12.97 22.88
C PRO A 85 1.31 -12.82 22.54
N ASP A 86 0.95 -12.56 21.29
CA ASP A 86 -0.43 -12.41 20.83
C ASP A 86 -1.08 -13.75 20.43
N ILE A 87 -0.28 -14.83 20.21
CA ILE A 87 -0.74 -16.15 19.78
C ILE A 87 -0.10 -17.22 20.66
N PHE A 88 -0.84 -17.74 21.61
CA PHE A 88 -0.34 -18.69 22.62
C PHE A 88 -0.50 -20.16 22.23
N SER A 89 -1.53 -20.48 21.42
CA SER A 89 -1.83 -21.86 21.04
C SER A 89 -1.19 -22.20 19.70
N LYS A 90 -0.68 -23.44 19.60
CA LYS A 90 -0.19 -24.00 18.33
C LYS A 90 -1.31 -24.72 17.55
N THR A 91 -2.38 -25.10 18.23
CA THR A 91 -3.47 -25.90 17.66
C THR A 91 -4.69 -25.04 17.29
N ASP A 92 -4.84 -23.89 17.96
CA ASP A 92 -5.88 -22.92 17.67
C ASP A 92 -5.26 -21.51 17.71
N MET A 93 -4.81 -21.06 16.56
CA MET A 93 -4.21 -19.74 16.38
C MET A 93 -5.23 -18.69 15.94
N GLY A 94 -6.48 -19.09 15.74
CA GLY A 94 -7.57 -18.26 15.27
C GLY A 94 -7.88 -18.44 13.79
N SER A 95 -8.95 -17.76 13.36
CA SER A 95 -9.44 -17.78 11.98
C SER A 95 -8.66 -16.82 11.09
N SER A 96 -8.68 -17.12 9.78
CA SER A 96 -8.12 -16.28 8.72
C SER A 96 -9.07 -16.17 7.55
N ALA A 97 -9.09 -15.02 6.87
CA ALA A 97 -9.76 -14.86 5.59
C ALA A 97 -8.95 -15.48 4.42
N SER A 98 -7.69 -15.86 4.67
CA SER A 98 -6.76 -16.46 3.71
C SER A 98 -6.68 -17.99 3.89
N GLY A 99 -6.15 -18.66 2.85
CA GLY A 99 -5.93 -20.11 2.90
C GLY A 99 -7.19 -20.92 3.09
N ASN A 100 -7.11 -21.88 4.01
CA ASN A 100 -8.21 -22.80 4.36
C ASN A 100 -9.17 -22.27 5.45
N GLY A 101 -9.01 -21.02 5.87
CA GLY A 101 -9.85 -20.38 6.88
C GLY A 101 -9.28 -20.39 8.29
N ASN A 102 -8.18 -21.11 8.53
CA ASN A 102 -7.49 -21.18 9.82
C ASN A 102 -6.03 -20.74 9.69
N LEU A 103 -5.50 -20.08 10.72
CA LEU A 103 -4.09 -19.76 10.78
C LEU A 103 -3.26 -21.03 10.99
N ALA A 104 -2.23 -21.18 10.16
CA ALA A 104 -1.24 -22.26 10.26
C ALA A 104 0.06 -21.80 10.92
N ALA A 105 0.36 -20.51 10.84
CA ALA A 105 1.53 -19.90 11.46
C ALA A 105 1.41 -18.40 11.57
N TYR A 106 2.44 -17.78 12.13
CA TYR A 106 2.65 -16.34 12.14
C TYR A 106 4.11 -16.00 11.81
N GLY A 107 4.33 -14.77 11.42
CA GLY A 107 5.67 -14.22 11.18
C GLY A 107 5.72 -12.73 11.42
N VAL A 108 6.93 -12.19 11.42
CA VAL A 108 7.23 -10.78 11.62
C VAL A 108 8.12 -10.28 10.50
N VAL A 109 7.77 -9.13 9.96
CA VAL A 109 8.57 -8.35 9.01
C VAL A 109 8.79 -6.94 9.55
N THR A 110 9.63 -6.15 8.89
CA THR A 110 9.78 -4.74 9.24
C THR A 110 8.52 -3.94 8.87
N GLU A 111 8.27 -2.83 9.55
CA GLU A 111 7.10 -1.98 9.34
C GLU A 111 7.03 -1.43 7.91
N GLU A 112 8.19 -1.09 7.33
CA GLU A 112 8.33 -0.54 5.98
C GLU A 112 7.83 -1.48 4.87
N ASN A 113 7.65 -2.77 5.17
CA ASN A 113 7.07 -3.73 4.22
C ASN A 113 5.60 -3.49 3.91
N PHE A 114 4.87 -2.84 4.79
CA PHE A 114 3.46 -2.59 4.59
C PHE A 114 3.21 -1.39 3.67
N LYS A 115 2.32 -1.56 2.71
CA LYS A 115 1.92 -0.50 1.75
C LYS A 115 0.88 0.44 2.32
N SER A 116 0.20 0.05 3.40
CA SER A 116 -0.87 0.84 4.01
C SER A 116 -0.30 2.02 4.79
N SER A 117 -0.92 3.18 4.65
CA SER A 117 -0.71 4.33 5.53
C SER A 117 -1.56 4.28 6.81
N VAL A 118 -2.37 3.22 6.95
CA VAL A 118 -3.30 3.03 8.07
C VAL A 118 -2.88 1.83 8.86
N TYR A 119 -2.60 2.01 10.13
CA TYR A 119 -2.33 0.92 11.04
C TYR A 119 -3.56 -0.01 11.15
N THR A 120 -3.30 -1.32 11.15
CA THR A 120 -4.36 -2.35 11.19
C THR A 120 -4.51 -2.99 12.57
N ILE A 121 -3.58 -2.74 13.47
CA ILE A 121 -3.60 -3.21 14.85
C ILE A 121 -3.13 -2.13 15.81
N ALA A 122 -3.78 -2.02 16.95
CA ALA A 122 -3.36 -1.21 18.07
C ALA A 122 -3.20 -2.11 19.30
N ARG A 123 -2.04 -2.01 19.95
CA ARG A 123 -1.76 -2.70 21.21
C ARG A 123 -1.76 -1.70 22.35
N LEU A 124 -2.55 -1.97 23.36
CA LEU A 124 -2.76 -1.09 24.50
C LEU A 124 -2.28 -1.76 25.79
N ARG A 125 -1.82 -0.96 26.70
CA ARG A 125 -1.51 -1.36 28.07
C ARG A 125 -2.07 -0.31 29.01
N PHE A 126 -2.93 -0.73 29.90
CA PHE A 126 -3.54 0.15 30.89
C PHE A 126 -2.68 0.17 32.14
N ALA A 127 -2.34 1.37 32.60
CA ALA A 127 -1.52 1.55 33.80
C ALA A 127 -2.25 1.07 35.05
N SER A 128 -3.58 1.20 35.09
CA SER A 128 -4.49 0.74 36.15
C SER A 128 -4.43 -0.78 36.40
N LEU A 129 -3.98 -1.57 35.39
CA LEU A 129 -3.90 -3.03 35.47
C LEU A 129 -2.49 -3.57 35.78
N THR A 130 -1.47 -2.71 35.88
CA THR A 130 -0.07 -3.16 35.94
C THR A 130 0.22 -4.01 37.15
N ASP A 131 -0.35 -3.72 38.31
CA ASP A 131 -0.11 -4.41 39.58
C ASP A 131 -1.31 -5.25 40.04
N VAL A 132 -2.27 -5.51 39.16
CA VAL A 132 -3.46 -6.30 39.46
C VAL A 132 -3.26 -7.72 38.96
N ASN A 133 -3.63 -8.70 39.79
CA ASN A 133 -3.57 -10.12 39.39
C ASN A 133 -4.50 -10.40 38.19
N PRO A 134 -3.95 -10.83 37.03
CA PRO A 134 -4.73 -11.06 35.81
C PRO A 134 -5.87 -12.10 35.95
N PHE A 135 -5.82 -12.93 36.98
CA PHE A 135 -6.82 -13.99 37.24
C PHE A 135 -7.83 -13.57 38.33
N SER A 136 -7.88 -12.32 38.74
CA SER A 136 -8.81 -11.82 39.75
C SER A 136 -10.01 -11.14 39.11
N SER A 137 -11.15 -11.18 39.82
CA SER A 137 -12.36 -10.44 39.44
C SER A 137 -12.15 -8.91 39.45
N ASP A 138 -11.18 -8.42 40.21
CA ASP A 138 -10.81 -7.00 40.21
C ASP A 138 -10.13 -6.61 38.90
N TYR A 139 -9.31 -7.50 38.34
CA TYR A 139 -8.73 -7.28 37.01
C TYR A 139 -9.80 -7.23 35.92
N GLU A 140 -10.73 -8.19 35.90
CA GLU A 140 -11.81 -8.23 34.91
C GLU A 140 -12.66 -6.95 34.98
N LYS A 141 -13.05 -6.52 36.18
CA LYS A 141 -13.85 -5.31 36.36
C LYS A 141 -13.10 -4.06 35.87
N LYS A 142 -11.84 -3.90 36.24
CA LYS A 142 -11.04 -2.75 35.80
C LYS A 142 -10.81 -2.76 34.29
N LEU A 143 -10.59 -3.94 33.71
CA LEU A 143 -10.45 -4.09 32.26
C LEU A 143 -11.72 -3.64 31.53
N GLU A 144 -12.91 -4.04 32.02
CA GLU A 144 -14.18 -3.65 31.45
C GLU A 144 -14.41 -2.13 31.55
N GLU A 145 -14.05 -1.48 32.66
CA GLU A 145 -14.10 -0.03 32.82
C GLU A 145 -13.17 0.71 31.83
N GLU A 146 -11.94 0.18 31.61
CA GLU A 146 -10.99 0.75 30.64
C GLU A 146 -11.44 0.53 29.20
N GLU A 147 -12.02 -0.64 28.88
CA GLU A 147 -12.60 -0.92 27.57
C GLU A 147 -13.77 0.00 27.24
N GLU A 148 -14.65 0.28 28.19
CA GLU A 148 -15.76 1.21 27.99
C GLU A 148 -15.26 2.63 27.74
N THR A 149 -14.31 3.09 28.55
CA THR A 149 -13.65 4.39 28.34
C THR A 149 -13.00 4.48 26.96
N LEU A 150 -12.34 3.40 26.51
CA LEU A 150 -11.72 3.34 25.19
C LEU A 150 -12.77 3.37 24.06
N LYS A 151 -13.87 2.64 24.20
CA LYS A 151 -14.98 2.66 23.23
C LYS A 151 -15.57 4.06 23.08
N GLU A 152 -15.81 4.77 24.18
CA GLU A 152 -16.27 6.16 24.16
C GLU A 152 -15.26 7.08 23.45
N LEU A 153 -13.97 6.94 23.78
CA LEU A 153 -12.90 7.77 23.21
C LEU A 153 -12.77 7.62 21.67
N VAL A 154 -13.04 6.41 21.15
CA VAL A 154 -12.88 6.14 19.71
C VAL A 154 -14.19 6.17 18.92
N ALA A 155 -15.34 6.37 19.60
CA ALA A 155 -16.67 6.27 19.00
C ALA A 155 -16.83 7.11 17.72
N ASP A 156 -16.34 8.34 17.73
CA ASP A 156 -16.49 9.27 16.62
C ASP A 156 -15.33 9.21 15.60
N ASN A 157 -14.24 8.50 15.91
CA ASN A 157 -13.04 8.51 15.07
C ASN A 157 -13.29 7.95 13.66
N GLY A 158 -14.16 6.98 13.54
CA GLY A 158 -14.56 6.40 12.25
C GLY A 158 -15.27 7.43 11.37
N GLN A 159 -16.20 8.17 11.94
CA GLN A 159 -16.97 9.20 11.24
C GLN A 159 -16.08 10.37 10.81
N VAL A 160 -15.28 10.90 11.73
CA VAL A 160 -14.34 12.00 11.47
C VAL A 160 -13.35 11.62 10.35
N ARG A 161 -12.84 10.37 10.39
CA ARG A 161 -11.94 9.87 9.35
C ARG A 161 -12.65 9.76 8.01
N LEU A 162 -13.88 9.24 7.97
CA LEU A 162 -14.65 9.11 6.73
C LEU A 162 -14.91 10.48 6.09
N GLU A 163 -15.26 11.47 6.89
CA GLU A 163 -15.47 12.85 6.42
C GLU A 163 -14.20 13.46 5.87
N LYS A 164 -13.08 13.26 6.56
CA LYS A 164 -11.77 13.70 6.06
C LYS A 164 -11.42 13.04 4.72
N MET A 165 -11.58 11.72 4.61
CA MET A 165 -11.30 11.00 3.36
C MET A 165 -12.18 11.47 2.20
N LYS A 166 -13.48 11.74 2.46
CA LYS A 166 -14.40 12.30 1.46
C LYS A 166 -13.94 13.67 0.98
N LYS A 167 -13.51 14.52 1.92
CA LYS A 167 -13.00 15.86 1.61
C LYS A 167 -11.74 15.79 0.77
N ASP A 168 -10.75 15.01 1.19
CA ASP A 168 -9.48 14.83 0.47
C ASP A 168 -9.71 14.28 -0.96
N ALA A 169 -10.64 13.34 -1.12
CA ALA A 169 -11.02 12.79 -2.42
C ALA A 169 -11.72 13.84 -3.30
N GLN A 170 -12.58 14.68 -2.72
CA GLN A 170 -13.26 15.75 -3.45
C GLN A 170 -12.26 16.81 -3.92
N GLU A 171 -11.33 17.24 -3.06
CA GLU A 171 -10.26 18.18 -3.42
C GLU A 171 -9.40 17.63 -4.57
N SER A 172 -9.01 16.35 -4.53
CA SER A 172 -8.26 15.71 -5.61
C SER A 172 -9.05 15.64 -6.92
N LEU A 173 -10.36 15.41 -6.85
CA LEU A 173 -11.24 15.38 -8.01
C LEU A 173 -11.38 16.78 -8.64
N ASP A 174 -11.53 17.82 -7.82
CA ASP A 174 -11.68 19.20 -8.27
C ASP A 174 -10.38 19.70 -8.92
N GLU A 175 -9.23 19.36 -8.36
CA GLU A 175 -7.93 19.66 -9.00
C GLU A 175 -7.76 18.92 -10.34
N GLY A 176 -8.15 17.64 -10.41
CA GLY A 176 -8.13 16.87 -11.66
C GLY A 176 -9.03 17.46 -12.74
N LYS A 177 -10.22 17.93 -12.38
CA LYS A 177 -11.12 18.64 -13.31
C LYS A 177 -10.50 19.93 -13.83
N LYS A 178 -9.89 20.72 -12.96
CA LYS A 178 -9.23 21.96 -13.35
C LYS A 178 -8.11 21.71 -14.36
N GLN A 179 -7.27 20.68 -14.12
CA GLN A 179 -6.21 20.31 -15.05
C GLN A 179 -6.77 19.86 -16.41
N LEU A 180 -7.91 19.14 -16.42
CA LEU A 180 -8.59 18.75 -17.65
C LEU A 180 -9.09 19.95 -18.42
N ASP A 181 -9.76 20.90 -17.77
CA ASP A 181 -10.28 22.12 -18.39
C ASP A 181 -9.14 22.99 -18.98
N GLU A 182 -8.01 23.07 -18.28
CA GLU A 182 -6.81 23.75 -18.78
C GLU A 182 -6.22 23.04 -20.02
N ALA A 183 -6.18 21.70 -20.00
CA ALA A 183 -5.70 20.91 -21.14
C ALA A 183 -6.63 21.04 -22.36
N GLU A 184 -7.95 21.03 -22.17
CA GLU A 184 -8.93 21.25 -23.25
C GLU A 184 -8.81 22.66 -23.85
N THR A 185 -8.59 23.67 -23.02
CA THR A 185 -8.37 25.06 -23.46
C THR A 185 -7.10 25.14 -24.32
N ASN A 186 -6.00 24.54 -23.86
CA ASN A 186 -4.74 24.51 -24.59
C ASN A 186 -4.86 23.76 -25.93
N LEU A 187 -5.57 22.63 -25.93
CA LEU A 187 -5.84 21.84 -27.13
C LEU A 187 -6.66 22.65 -28.16
N THR A 188 -7.68 23.33 -27.70
CA THR A 188 -8.53 24.19 -28.56
C THR A 188 -7.72 25.33 -29.16
N ALA A 189 -6.89 25.99 -28.36
CA ALA A 189 -5.97 27.04 -28.84
C ALA A 189 -4.95 26.48 -29.85
N GLY A 190 -4.42 25.30 -29.61
CA GLY A 190 -3.51 24.61 -30.52
C GLY A 190 -4.15 24.29 -31.87
N LYS A 191 -5.37 23.74 -31.86
CA LYS A 191 -6.15 23.44 -33.07
C LYS A 191 -6.41 24.72 -33.90
N LYS A 192 -6.77 25.80 -33.23
CA LYS A 192 -6.98 27.08 -33.91
C LYS A 192 -5.71 27.61 -34.60
N ARG A 193 -4.57 27.52 -33.90
CA ARG A 193 -3.26 27.90 -34.49
C ARG A 193 -2.89 27.05 -35.69
N LEU A 194 -3.11 25.75 -35.62
CA LEU A 194 -2.89 24.85 -36.75
C LEU A 194 -3.75 25.24 -37.96
N GLN A 195 -5.02 25.52 -37.75
CA GLN A 195 -5.95 25.92 -38.81
C GLN A 195 -5.54 27.26 -39.44
N GLU A 196 -5.06 28.23 -38.66
CA GLU A 196 -4.51 29.48 -39.13
C GLU A 196 -3.26 29.29 -39.99
N ILE A 197 -2.35 28.39 -39.57
CA ILE A 197 -1.13 28.04 -40.31
C ILE A 197 -1.47 27.33 -41.62
N GLU A 198 -2.39 26.37 -41.61
CA GLU A 198 -2.86 25.68 -42.83
C GLU A 198 -3.46 26.65 -43.83
N THR A 199 -4.31 27.58 -43.37
CA THR A 199 -4.91 28.62 -44.22
C THR A 199 -3.83 29.54 -44.83
N ARG A 200 -2.83 29.92 -44.04
CA ARG A 200 -1.70 30.76 -44.53
C ARG A 200 -0.84 29.99 -45.55
N LEU A 201 -0.53 28.74 -45.31
CA LEU A 201 0.21 27.90 -46.25
C LEU A 201 -0.55 27.74 -47.56
N GLN A 202 -1.83 27.49 -47.50
CA GLN A 202 -2.66 27.37 -48.71
C GLN A 202 -2.71 28.67 -49.53
N ALA A 203 -2.76 29.82 -48.85
CA ALA A 203 -2.67 31.10 -49.49
C ALA A 203 -1.30 31.33 -50.17
N GLN A 204 -0.20 30.95 -49.52
CA GLN A 204 1.14 31.02 -50.10
C GLN A 204 1.30 30.06 -51.28
N GLU A 205 0.79 28.86 -51.22
CA GLU A 205 0.78 27.89 -52.36
C GLU A 205 0.08 28.48 -53.57
N ASN A 206 -1.08 29.11 -53.34
CA ASN A 206 -1.84 29.77 -54.43
C ASN A 206 -1.05 30.94 -55.05
N GLN A 207 -0.35 31.74 -54.24
CA GLN A 207 0.52 32.82 -54.75
C GLN A 207 1.70 32.27 -55.55
N VAL A 208 2.40 31.24 -55.04
CA VAL A 208 3.53 30.62 -55.74
C VAL A 208 3.08 29.97 -57.07
N SER A 209 1.85 29.41 -57.11
CA SER A 209 1.34 28.81 -58.36
C SER A 209 1.09 29.82 -59.48
N GLN A 210 0.93 31.08 -59.16
CA GLN A 210 0.68 32.19 -60.11
C GLN A 210 1.97 32.85 -60.63
N LEU A 211 3.16 32.50 -60.10
CA LEU A 211 4.42 33.06 -60.50
C LEU A 211 4.90 32.49 -61.86
N PRO A 212 5.54 33.31 -62.73
CA PRO A 212 6.17 32.80 -63.95
C PRO A 212 7.44 32.03 -63.66
N GLU A 213 7.80 31.04 -64.57
CA GLU A 213 9.08 30.39 -64.49
C GLU A 213 10.25 31.34 -64.87
N PRO A 214 11.41 31.32 -64.18
CA PRO A 214 11.89 30.33 -63.16
C PRO A 214 11.59 30.71 -61.70
N GLN A 215 10.93 31.80 -61.40
CA GLN A 215 10.61 32.28 -60.02
C GLN A 215 9.74 31.27 -59.26
N LYS A 216 8.85 30.60 -59.95
CA LYS A 216 7.98 29.55 -59.38
C LYS A 216 8.77 28.37 -58.81
N SER A 217 9.79 27.92 -59.52
CA SER A 217 10.63 26.78 -59.07
C SER A 217 11.39 27.09 -57.77
N GLN A 218 11.96 28.30 -57.64
CA GLN A 218 12.64 28.74 -56.43
C GLN A 218 11.69 28.90 -55.23
N ALA A 219 10.54 29.54 -55.44
CA ALA A 219 9.55 29.76 -54.41
C ALA A 219 8.93 28.43 -53.92
N SER A 220 8.71 27.47 -54.81
CA SER A 220 8.21 26.15 -54.43
C SER A 220 9.20 25.35 -53.54
N SER A 221 10.50 25.41 -53.85
CA SER A 221 11.52 24.78 -53.01
C SER A 221 11.60 25.38 -51.60
N GLN A 222 11.50 26.69 -51.46
CA GLN A 222 11.46 27.37 -50.14
C GLN A 222 10.18 27.00 -49.32
N LEU A 223 9.04 26.89 -50.02
CA LEU A 223 7.79 26.50 -49.37
C LEU A 223 7.82 25.04 -48.87
N GLU A 224 8.42 24.13 -49.62
CA GLU A 224 8.63 22.75 -49.24
C GLU A 224 9.56 22.59 -48.02
N GLU A 225 10.58 23.44 -47.91
CA GLU A 225 11.44 23.48 -46.70
C GLU A 225 10.70 24.00 -45.49
N ALA A 226 9.87 25.03 -45.63
CA ALA A 226 9.06 25.58 -44.56
C ALA A 226 7.98 24.63 -44.03
N LYS A 227 7.47 23.70 -44.87
CA LYS A 227 6.54 22.64 -44.47
C LYS A 227 7.17 21.54 -43.61
N LYS A 228 8.48 21.38 -43.64
CA LYS A 228 9.21 20.35 -42.90
C LYS A 228 9.65 20.78 -41.51
N GLN A 229 9.55 22.08 -41.16
CA GLN A 229 9.79 22.64 -39.85
C GLN A 229 8.49 22.69 -39.01
#